data_455a4f2fe82402664f7bfb5ea0b1c90c
#
_entry.id   455a4f2fe82402664f7bfb5ea0b1c90c
#
_cell.length_a   1.000
_cell.length_b   1.000
_cell.length_c   1.000
_cell.angle_alpha   90.00
_cell.angle_beta   90.00
_cell.angle_gamma   90.00
#
_symmetry.space_group_name_H-M   'P 1'
#
loop_
_entity.id
_entity.type
_entity.pdbx_description
1 polymer ?
#
loop_
_entity_poly.entity_id
_entity_poly.type
_entity_poly.pdbx_seq_one_letter_code
_entity_poly.pdbx_strand_id
1 'polypeptide(L)'
;MIGLLLTWIAGFEGIPIPYSPKLDDGITVLLLCCFFMSAYVLSRSRKFLVQLVKDFLLNRERTSIFAATTATDMRYMLLLILQTCVLASVCTFNYFVDVRPELGERVSPYVLLGAYLALALLYLFWKWVTYSFLGWIFFDASRTGLWMESYSTLLYYLGFTLFPFALFLVYFDLSLQATVIIGLFLVFFTKILMFYKWIKLFCGNLYGILLLI
;
A
#
# COMPACT_ATOMS: atom_id res chain seq x y z
N MET A 1 -30.20 47.37 28.18
CA MET A 1 -30.92 46.97 26.96
C MET A 1 -30.04 47.01 25.71
N ILE A 2 -29.20 48.02 25.50
CA ILE A 2 -28.30 48.16 24.34
C ILE A 2 -27.19 47.07 24.33
N GLY A 3 -26.70 46.65 25.48
CA GLY A 3 -25.66 45.61 25.56
C GLY A 3 -26.13 44.21 25.13
N LEU A 4 -27.41 43.90 25.32
CA LEU A 4 -27.99 42.62 24.87
C LEU A 4 -28.22 42.57 23.36
N LEU A 5 -28.50 43.73 22.73
CA LEU A 5 -28.63 43.81 21.27
C LEU A 5 -27.28 43.72 20.55
N LEU A 6 -26.19 44.21 21.16
CA LEU A 6 -24.85 44.12 20.62
C LEU A 6 -24.32 42.66 20.63
N THR A 7 -24.70 41.83 21.57
CA THR A 7 -24.34 40.39 21.60
C THR A 7 -25.07 39.58 20.53
N TRP A 8 -26.21 40.04 20.03
CA TRP A 8 -26.93 39.42 18.90
C TRP A 8 -26.37 39.81 17.53
N ILE A 9 -25.64 40.93 17.45
CA ILE A 9 -24.98 41.40 16.22
C ILE A 9 -23.56 40.84 16.09
N ALA A 10 -22.87 40.58 17.21
CA ALA A 10 -21.66 39.79 17.23
C ALA A 10 -22.07 38.34 16.96
N GLY A 11 -22.01 37.93 15.68
CA GLY A 11 -22.34 36.57 15.27
C GLY A 11 -21.63 35.55 16.18
N PHE A 12 -22.30 34.45 16.49
CA PHE A 12 -21.69 33.37 17.24
C PHE A 12 -20.41 32.97 16.48
N GLU A 13 -19.25 33.18 17.09
CA GLU A 13 -18.02 32.59 16.61
C GLU A 13 -18.22 31.07 16.64
N GLY A 14 -18.40 30.46 15.48
CA GLY A 14 -18.57 29.03 15.37
C GLY A 14 -17.33 28.33 15.94
N ILE A 15 -17.54 27.32 16.75
CA ILE A 15 -16.44 26.44 17.20
C ILE A 15 -15.83 25.81 15.94
N PRO A 16 -14.52 25.97 15.68
CA PRO A 16 -13.91 25.38 14.51
C PRO A 16 -14.11 23.87 14.56
N ILE A 17 -14.74 23.33 13.52
CA ILE A 17 -14.94 21.87 13.40
C ILE A 17 -13.56 21.25 13.19
N PRO A 18 -13.13 20.28 14.02
CA PRO A 18 -11.85 19.62 13.85
C PRO A 18 -11.79 18.95 12.47
N TYR A 19 -10.62 19.00 11.84
CA TYR A 19 -10.41 18.39 10.54
C TYR A 19 -10.74 16.89 10.60
N SER A 20 -11.59 16.44 9.67
CA SER A 20 -11.97 15.03 9.55
C SER A 20 -11.71 14.56 8.12
N PRO A 21 -10.88 13.53 7.91
CA PRO A 21 -10.56 13.00 6.58
C PRO A 21 -11.79 12.56 5.76
N LYS A 22 -12.86 12.11 6.43
CA LYS A 22 -14.12 11.68 5.78
C LYS A 22 -14.91 12.81 5.11
N LEU A 23 -14.70 14.07 5.55
CA LEU A 23 -15.36 15.25 5.01
C LEU A 23 -14.49 15.98 3.98
N ASP A 24 -13.29 15.46 3.71
CA ASP A 24 -12.35 16.04 2.76
C ASP A 24 -12.61 15.52 1.35
N ASP A 25 -13.04 16.42 0.47
CA ASP A 25 -13.31 16.12 -0.94
C ASP A 25 -12.05 15.61 -1.66
N GLY A 26 -10.86 16.12 -1.30
CA GLY A 26 -9.59 15.69 -1.89
C GLY A 26 -9.26 14.23 -1.61
N ILE A 27 -9.47 13.76 -0.37
CA ILE A 27 -9.28 12.35 0.00
C ILE A 27 -10.31 11.47 -0.70
N THR A 28 -11.57 11.93 -0.79
CA THR A 28 -12.64 11.22 -1.51
C THR A 28 -12.30 11.06 -2.98
N VAL A 29 -11.87 12.12 -3.67
CA VAL A 29 -11.46 12.08 -5.08
C VAL A 29 -10.26 11.15 -5.27
N LEU A 30 -9.29 11.19 -4.36
CA LEU A 30 -8.10 10.34 -4.41
C LEU A 30 -8.45 8.85 -4.28
N LEU A 31 -9.35 8.49 -3.34
CA LEU A 31 -9.84 7.11 -3.20
C LEU A 31 -10.66 6.66 -4.41
N LEU A 32 -11.46 7.57 -4.98
CA LEU A 32 -12.22 7.30 -6.21
C LEU A 32 -11.27 7.06 -7.41
N CYS A 33 -10.20 7.85 -7.54
CA CYS A 33 -9.17 7.61 -8.54
C CYS A 33 -8.50 6.25 -8.35
N CYS A 34 -8.17 5.85 -7.13
CA CYS A 34 -7.64 4.52 -6.82
C CYS A 34 -8.61 3.42 -7.22
N PHE A 35 -9.92 3.61 -6.99
CA PHE A 35 -10.95 2.68 -7.43
C PHE A 35 -10.96 2.49 -8.94
N PHE A 36 -11.02 3.58 -9.70
CA PHE A 36 -11.00 3.52 -11.16
C PHE A 36 -9.70 2.93 -11.69
N MET A 37 -8.55 3.24 -11.09
CA MET A 37 -7.27 2.61 -11.45
C MET A 37 -7.31 1.10 -11.23
N SER A 38 -7.79 0.64 -10.07
CA SER A 38 -7.96 -0.79 -9.79
C SER A 38 -8.88 -1.46 -10.81
N ALA A 39 -10.06 -0.88 -11.06
CA ALA A 39 -11.04 -1.40 -11.99
C ALA A 39 -10.48 -1.47 -13.43
N TYR A 40 -9.77 -0.44 -13.86
CA TYR A 40 -9.12 -0.39 -15.16
C TYR A 40 -8.08 -1.50 -15.32
N VAL A 41 -7.18 -1.64 -14.35
CA VAL A 41 -6.14 -2.69 -14.39
C VAL A 41 -6.76 -4.08 -14.33
N LEU A 42 -7.76 -4.32 -13.46
CA LEU A 42 -8.46 -5.60 -13.41
C LEU A 42 -9.16 -5.94 -14.72
N SER A 43 -9.83 -4.98 -15.33
CA SER A 43 -10.53 -5.18 -16.61
C SER A 43 -9.57 -5.56 -17.74
N ARG A 44 -8.42 -4.89 -17.82
CA ARG A 44 -7.47 -5.05 -18.94
C ARG A 44 -6.46 -6.19 -18.74
N SER A 45 -6.04 -6.43 -17.49
CA SER A 45 -4.94 -7.35 -17.15
C SER A 45 -5.37 -8.53 -16.29
N ARG A 46 -6.66 -8.88 -16.24
CA ARG A 46 -7.19 -9.97 -15.40
C ARG A 46 -6.41 -11.29 -15.59
N LYS A 47 -6.18 -11.69 -16.85
CA LYS A 47 -5.47 -12.94 -17.16
C LYS A 47 -4.04 -12.90 -16.63
N PHE A 48 -3.36 -11.78 -16.80
CA PHE A 48 -2.00 -11.56 -16.32
C PHE A 48 -1.92 -11.60 -14.79
N LEU A 49 -2.83 -10.90 -14.08
CA LEU A 49 -2.88 -10.92 -12.62
C LEU A 49 -3.13 -12.34 -12.07
N VAL A 50 -4.13 -13.06 -12.61
CA VAL A 50 -4.40 -14.46 -12.19
C VAL A 50 -3.19 -15.35 -12.45
N GLN A 51 -2.45 -15.11 -13.51
CA GLN A 51 -1.26 -15.87 -13.82
C GLN A 51 -0.12 -15.55 -12.84
N LEU A 52 0.07 -14.28 -12.44
CA LEU A 52 1.03 -13.89 -11.39
C LEU A 52 0.78 -14.63 -10.06
N VAL A 53 -0.50 -14.78 -9.65
CA VAL A 53 -0.86 -15.55 -8.44
C VAL A 53 -0.45 -17.02 -8.60
N LYS A 54 -0.79 -17.61 -9.73
CA LYS A 54 -0.45 -19.02 -9.99
C LYS A 54 1.05 -19.24 -9.97
N ASP A 55 1.82 -18.35 -10.59
CA ASP A 55 3.28 -18.44 -10.62
C ASP A 55 3.89 -18.18 -9.23
N PHE A 56 3.30 -17.25 -8.47
CA PHE A 56 3.69 -17.05 -7.08
C PHE A 56 3.49 -18.32 -6.23
N LEU A 57 2.35 -19.00 -6.37
CA LEU A 57 2.04 -20.20 -5.60
C LEU A 57 2.82 -21.44 -6.08
N LEU A 58 2.93 -21.63 -7.39
CA LEU A 58 3.49 -22.86 -7.99
C LEU A 58 5.00 -22.84 -8.17
N ASN A 59 5.70 -21.73 -7.91
CA ASN A 59 7.17 -21.58 -8.15
C ASN A 59 7.59 -22.06 -9.55
N ARG A 60 6.78 -21.81 -10.55
CA ARG A 60 7.14 -22.19 -11.91
C ARG A 60 8.26 -21.26 -12.37
N GLU A 61 9.47 -21.79 -12.50
CA GLU A 61 10.58 -21.08 -13.10
C GLU A 61 10.16 -20.68 -14.52
N ARG A 62 9.81 -19.43 -14.68
CA ARG A 62 9.56 -18.88 -16.00
C ARG A 62 10.88 -18.40 -16.58
N THR A 63 11.57 -19.26 -17.25
CA THR A 63 12.71 -18.92 -18.12
C THR A 63 12.33 -17.98 -19.27
N SER A 64 11.04 -17.68 -19.47
CA SER A 64 10.57 -16.91 -20.63
C SER A 64 9.71 -15.69 -20.33
N ILE A 65 9.43 -15.30 -19.06
CA ILE A 65 8.49 -14.20 -18.80
C ILE A 65 9.11 -12.83 -19.07
N PHE A 66 10.40 -12.66 -18.85
CA PHE A 66 11.08 -11.42 -19.24
C PHE A 66 11.05 -11.19 -20.77
N ALA A 67 10.92 -12.25 -21.55
CA ALA A 67 10.77 -12.14 -23.00
C ALA A 67 9.33 -11.85 -23.45
N ALA A 68 8.32 -12.09 -22.61
CA ALA A 68 6.90 -11.97 -22.95
C ALA A 68 6.14 -10.88 -22.19
N THR A 69 6.77 -10.18 -21.26
CA THR A 69 6.14 -9.02 -20.58
C THR A 69 6.08 -7.87 -21.57
N THR A 70 4.89 -7.65 -22.11
CA THR A 70 4.66 -6.51 -23.02
C THR A 70 4.87 -5.21 -22.26
N ALA A 71 5.39 -4.15 -22.89
CA ALA A 71 5.56 -2.82 -22.29
C ALA A 71 4.26 -2.31 -21.62
N THR A 72 3.12 -2.80 -22.05
CA THR A 72 1.79 -2.53 -21.50
C THR A 72 1.63 -3.15 -20.10
N ASP A 73 2.14 -4.36 -19.87
CA ASP A 73 2.03 -5.04 -18.56
C ASP A 73 2.90 -4.35 -17.50
N MET A 74 4.08 -3.86 -17.91
CA MET A 74 4.94 -3.03 -17.04
C MET A 74 4.23 -1.76 -16.55
N ARG A 75 3.46 -1.08 -17.41
CA ARG A 75 2.69 0.12 -17.03
C ARG A 75 1.63 -0.20 -15.99
N TYR A 76 0.92 -1.32 -16.14
CA TYR A 76 -0.09 -1.75 -15.15
C TYR A 76 0.55 -2.09 -13.80
N MET A 77 1.74 -2.71 -13.81
CA MET A 77 2.50 -2.98 -12.59
C MET A 77 2.87 -1.68 -11.87
N LEU A 78 3.41 -0.70 -12.57
CA LEU A 78 3.78 0.60 -11.99
C LEU A 78 2.57 1.33 -11.41
N LEU A 79 1.42 1.30 -12.11
CA LEU A 79 0.18 1.89 -11.61
C LEU A 79 -0.28 1.23 -10.31
N LEU A 80 -0.21 -0.09 -10.19
CA LEU A 80 -0.59 -0.81 -8.96
C LEU A 80 0.39 -0.53 -7.80
N ILE A 81 1.69 -0.41 -8.07
CA ILE A 81 2.67 -0.01 -7.04
C ILE A 81 2.35 1.41 -6.54
N LEU A 82 2.15 2.35 -7.46
CA LEU A 82 1.80 3.72 -7.11
C LEU A 82 0.52 3.76 -6.28
N GLN A 83 -0.51 3.03 -6.69
CA GLN A 83 -1.76 2.91 -5.95
C GLN A 83 -1.53 2.37 -4.53
N THR A 84 -0.69 1.34 -4.37
CA THR A 84 -0.36 0.78 -3.05
C THR A 84 0.29 1.82 -2.16
N CYS A 85 1.21 2.65 -2.70
CA CYS A 85 1.83 3.75 -1.96
C CYS A 85 0.81 4.82 -1.55
N VAL A 86 -0.09 5.19 -2.45
CA VAL A 86 -1.16 6.17 -2.18
C VAL A 86 -2.07 5.66 -1.06
N LEU A 87 -2.55 4.42 -1.15
CA LEU A 87 -3.42 3.83 -0.12
C LEU A 87 -2.70 3.69 1.22
N ALA A 88 -1.43 3.28 1.22
CA ALA A 88 -0.62 3.23 2.44
C ALA A 88 -0.45 4.62 3.07
N SER A 89 -0.24 5.66 2.25
CA SER A 89 -0.14 7.04 2.75
C SER A 89 -1.45 7.55 3.34
N VAL A 90 -2.60 7.23 2.72
CA VAL A 90 -3.94 7.57 3.26
C VAL A 90 -4.18 6.86 4.59
N CYS A 91 -3.88 5.58 4.69
CA CYS A 91 -4.03 4.83 5.96
C CYS A 91 -3.14 5.42 7.07
N THR A 92 -1.88 5.75 6.74
CA THR A 92 -0.93 6.35 7.69
C THR A 92 -1.39 7.74 8.09
N PHE A 93 -1.84 8.55 7.14
CA PHE A 93 -2.37 9.89 7.40
C PHE A 93 -3.57 9.85 8.33
N ASN A 94 -4.58 9.01 8.06
CA ASN A 94 -5.76 8.88 8.91
C ASN A 94 -5.39 8.47 10.34
N TYR A 95 -4.49 7.49 10.48
CA TYR A 95 -3.98 7.08 11.79
C TYR A 95 -3.32 8.23 12.57
N PHE A 96 -2.48 9.04 11.90
CA PHE A 96 -1.79 10.14 12.58
C PHE A 96 -2.71 11.32 12.89
N VAL A 97 -3.73 11.58 12.10
CA VAL A 97 -4.76 12.60 12.41
C VAL A 97 -5.52 12.21 13.69
N ASP A 98 -5.82 10.90 13.86
CA ASP A 98 -6.51 10.42 15.06
C ASP A 98 -5.61 10.45 16.32
N VAL A 99 -4.31 10.12 16.18
CA VAL A 99 -3.37 10.05 17.32
C VAL A 99 -2.81 11.41 17.70
N ARG A 100 -2.60 12.29 16.72
CA ARG A 100 -1.98 13.61 16.90
C ARG A 100 -2.70 14.69 16.13
N PRO A 101 -3.89 15.14 16.58
CA PRO A 101 -4.69 16.16 15.89
C PRO A 101 -3.92 17.49 15.75
N GLU A 102 -3.00 17.80 16.68
CA GLU A 102 -2.16 19.00 16.64
C GLU A 102 -1.31 19.13 15.36
N LEU A 103 -0.96 18.01 14.70
CA LEU A 103 -0.21 18.05 13.45
C LEU A 103 -1.06 18.58 12.29
N GLY A 104 -2.35 18.26 12.27
CA GLY A 104 -3.30 18.74 11.26
C GLY A 104 -3.59 20.26 11.39
N GLU A 105 -3.42 20.83 12.58
CA GLU A 105 -3.58 22.27 12.80
C GLU A 105 -2.34 23.08 12.36
N ARG A 106 -1.14 22.49 12.48
CA ARG A 106 0.12 23.16 12.15
C ARG A 106 0.50 23.08 10.67
N VAL A 107 0.15 22.01 10.01
CA VAL A 107 0.56 21.72 8.63
C VAL A 107 -0.69 21.41 7.81
N SER A 108 -0.77 21.93 6.58
CA SER A 108 -1.90 21.63 5.73
C SER A 108 -2.03 20.11 5.49
N PRO A 109 -3.26 19.53 5.57
CA PRO A 109 -3.49 18.10 5.43
C PRO A 109 -2.87 17.48 4.16
N TYR A 110 -2.92 18.23 3.05
CA TYR A 110 -2.36 17.77 1.77
C TYR A 110 -0.82 17.69 1.74
N VAL A 111 -0.14 18.61 2.44
CA VAL A 111 1.33 18.55 2.59
C VAL A 111 1.72 17.34 3.42
N LEU A 112 0.97 17.06 4.48
CA LEU A 112 1.20 15.90 5.34
C LEU A 112 0.96 14.59 4.57
N LEU A 113 -0.15 14.51 3.82
CA LEU A 113 -0.45 13.37 2.94
C LEU A 113 0.65 13.16 1.89
N GLY A 114 1.11 14.25 1.25
CA GLY A 114 2.21 14.23 0.29
C GLY A 114 3.53 13.74 0.91
N ALA A 115 3.82 14.15 2.16
CA ALA A 115 5.00 13.68 2.89
C ALA A 115 4.94 12.16 3.17
N TYR A 116 3.78 11.64 3.59
CA TYR A 116 3.61 10.19 3.78
C TYR A 116 3.70 9.41 2.46
N LEU A 117 3.20 9.97 1.36
CA LEU A 117 3.36 9.38 0.03
C LEU A 117 4.85 9.34 -0.37
N ALA A 118 5.58 10.42 -0.17
CA ALA A 118 7.01 10.47 -0.44
C ALA A 118 7.79 9.45 0.42
N LEU A 119 7.45 9.31 1.69
CA LEU A 119 8.05 8.31 2.58
C LEU A 119 7.75 6.88 2.13
N ALA A 120 6.52 6.59 1.68
CA ALA A 120 6.14 5.28 1.16
C ALA A 120 6.94 4.93 -0.11
N LEU A 121 7.05 5.87 -1.05
CA LEU A 121 7.85 5.71 -2.27
C LEU A 121 9.34 5.52 -1.96
N LEU A 122 9.89 6.32 -1.05
CA LEU A 122 11.28 6.20 -0.61
C LEU A 122 11.56 4.84 0.06
N TYR A 123 10.63 4.37 0.89
CA TYR A 123 10.72 3.04 1.51
C TYR A 123 10.75 1.91 0.47
N LEU A 124 9.88 1.97 -0.55
CA LEU A 124 9.88 0.97 -1.63
C LEU A 124 11.16 1.03 -2.45
N PHE A 125 11.63 2.23 -2.79
CA PHE A 125 12.88 2.42 -3.51
C PHE A 125 14.07 1.86 -2.72
N TRP A 126 14.16 2.16 -1.42
CA TRP A 126 15.19 1.62 -0.54
C TRP A 126 15.16 0.09 -0.47
N LYS A 127 13.97 -0.49 -0.35
CA LYS A 127 13.78 -1.94 -0.37
C LYS A 127 14.24 -2.54 -1.69
N TRP A 128 13.87 -1.93 -2.81
CA TRP A 128 14.28 -2.40 -4.13
C TRP A 128 15.81 -2.37 -4.31
N VAL A 129 16.46 -1.28 -3.92
CA VAL A 129 17.92 -1.16 -3.94
C VAL A 129 18.58 -2.21 -3.05
N THR A 130 18.09 -2.38 -1.81
CA THR A 130 18.63 -3.36 -0.85
C THR A 130 18.53 -4.79 -1.39
N TYR A 131 17.39 -5.18 -1.93
CA TYR A 131 17.20 -6.52 -2.47
C TYR A 131 18.02 -6.76 -3.75
N SER A 132 18.15 -5.76 -4.60
CA SER A 132 19.00 -5.84 -5.79
C SER A 132 20.48 -5.98 -5.41
N PHE A 133 20.93 -5.22 -4.42
CA PHE A 133 22.31 -5.28 -3.91
C PHE A 133 22.65 -6.62 -3.24
N LEU A 134 21.78 -7.11 -2.35
CA LEU A 134 21.95 -8.42 -1.72
C LEU A 134 21.90 -9.54 -2.74
N GLY A 135 21.01 -9.43 -3.73
CA GLY A 135 20.92 -10.38 -4.82
C GLY A 135 22.20 -10.45 -5.64
N TRP A 136 22.79 -9.30 -5.94
CA TRP A 136 24.03 -9.22 -6.71
C TRP A 136 25.24 -9.83 -5.96
N ILE A 137 25.30 -9.67 -4.62
CA ILE A 137 26.45 -10.18 -3.83
C ILE A 137 26.32 -11.67 -3.52
N PHE A 138 25.13 -12.15 -3.14
CA PHE A 138 24.97 -13.45 -2.49
C PHE A 138 24.27 -14.50 -3.36
N PHE A 139 23.60 -14.10 -4.45
CA PHE A 139 22.74 -14.99 -5.22
C PHE A 139 22.95 -14.85 -6.72
N ASP A 140 22.54 -15.90 -7.44
CA ASP A 140 22.52 -15.88 -8.90
C ASP A 140 21.47 -14.88 -9.43
N ALA A 141 21.73 -14.31 -10.60
CA ALA A 141 20.84 -13.33 -11.25
C ALA A 141 19.42 -13.91 -11.47
N SER A 142 19.30 -15.20 -11.77
CA SER A 142 18.01 -15.89 -11.95
C SER A 142 17.18 -15.91 -10.67
N ARG A 143 17.77 -16.27 -9.53
CA ARG A 143 17.08 -16.30 -8.21
C ARG A 143 16.72 -14.90 -7.73
N THR A 144 17.62 -13.96 -7.95
CA THR A 144 17.37 -12.54 -7.61
C THR A 144 16.19 -12.00 -8.41
N GLY A 145 16.12 -12.30 -9.72
CA GLY A 145 14.99 -11.91 -10.57
C GLY A 145 13.66 -12.48 -10.08
N LEU A 146 13.61 -13.77 -9.75
CA LEU A 146 12.41 -14.43 -9.21
C LEU A 146 11.99 -13.85 -7.87
N TRP A 147 12.95 -13.46 -7.02
CA TRP A 147 12.65 -12.79 -5.75
C TRP A 147 12.03 -11.41 -5.96
N MET A 148 12.60 -10.59 -6.84
CA MET A 148 12.10 -9.26 -7.16
C MET A 148 10.71 -9.31 -7.78
N GLU A 149 10.45 -10.25 -8.67
CA GLU A 149 9.12 -10.51 -9.25
C GLU A 149 8.10 -10.90 -8.16
N SER A 150 8.49 -11.80 -7.26
CA SER A 150 7.65 -12.25 -6.15
C SER A 150 7.32 -11.10 -5.18
N TYR A 151 8.30 -10.25 -4.89
CA TYR A 151 8.10 -9.07 -4.05
C TYR A 151 7.13 -8.07 -4.71
N SER A 152 7.31 -7.79 -5.99
CA SER A 152 6.41 -6.90 -6.74
C SER A 152 4.99 -7.47 -6.80
N THR A 153 4.85 -8.78 -7.01
CA THR A 153 3.55 -9.47 -7.00
C THR A 153 2.81 -9.29 -5.67
N LEU A 154 3.51 -9.44 -4.54
CA LEU A 154 2.93 -9.21 -3.21
C LEU A 154 2.47 -7.76 -3.02
N LEU A 155 3.24 -6.78 -3.52
CA LEU A 155 2.85 -5.37 -3.46
C LEU A 155 1.56 -5.09 -4.23
N TYR A 156 1.35 -5.70 -5.41
CA TYR A 156 0.11 -5.52 -6.17
C TYR A 156 -1.10 -6.03 -5.40
N TYR A 157 -0.99 -7.24 -4.80
CA TYR A 157 -2.09 -7.81 -4.03
C TYR A 157 -2.32 -7.08 -2.72
N LEU A 158 -1.26 -6.57 -2.10
CA LEU A 158 -1.39 -5.70 -0.93
C LEU A 158 -2.20 -4.45 -1.27
N GLY A 159 -1.97 -3.84 -2.43
CA GLY A 159 -2.75 -2.69 -2.91
C GLY A 159 -4.24 -2.99 -3.04
N PHE A 160 -4.60 -4.14 -3.61
CA PHE A 160 -6.01 -4.56 -3.69
C PHE A 160 -6.63 -4.81 -2.31
N THR A 161 -5.87 -5.34 -1.36
CA THR A 161 -6.36 -5.58 0.01
C THR A 161 -6.41 -4.29 0.83
N LEU A 162 -5.47 -3.37 0.62
CA LEU A 162 -5.47 -2.06 1.27
C LEU A 162 -6.63 -1.18 0.84
N PHE A 163 -7.15 -1.35 -0.38
CA PHE A 163 -8.21 -0.50 -0.89
C PHE A 163 -9.50 -0.58 -0.05
N PRO A 164 -10.12 -1.77 0.19
CA PRO A 164 -11.27 -1.85 1.08
C PRO A 164 -10.92 -1.42 2.52
N PHE A 165 -9.73 -1.73 3.00
CA PHE A 165 -9.30 -1.31 4.33
C PHE A 165 -9.22 0.22 4.44
N ALA A 166 -8.67 0.92 3.45
CA ALA A 166 -8.62 2.38 3.42
C ALA A 166 -10.01 3.00 3.37
N LEU A 167 -10.96 2.40 2.62
CA LEU A 167 -12.35 2.84 2.61
C LEU A 167 -13.01 2.70 3.99
N PHE A 168 -12.84 1.54 4.64
CA PHE A 168 -13.36 1.34 5.98
C PHE A 168 -12.73 2.31 6.99
N LEU A 169 -11.43 2.56 6.88
CA LEU A 169 -10.70 3.45 7.77
C LEU A 169 -11.18 4.90 7.66
N VAL A 170 -11.41 5.39 6.45
CA VAL A 170 -11.78 6.80 6.22
C VAL A 170 -13.26 7.07 6.48
N TYR A 171 -14.16 6.16 6.10
CA TYR A 171 -15.60 6.44 6.13
C TYR A 171 -16.35 5.81 7.31
N PHE A 172 -15.81 4.74 7.89
CA PHE A 172 -16.39 4.12 9.09
C PHE A 172 -15.53 4.51 10.29
N ASP A 173 -16.07 5.20 11.26
CA ASP A 173 -15.38 5.65 12.48
C ASP A 173 -14.88 4.44 13.30
N LEU A 174 -13.85 3.75 12.77
CA LEU A 174 -13.22 2.61 13.42
C LEU A 174 -12.48 3.08 14.67
N SER A 175 -12.61 2.34 15.76
CA SER A 175 -11.80 2.63 16.94
C SER A 175 -10.30 2.53 16.59
N LEU A 176 -9.49 3.38 17.19
CA LEU A 176 -8.03 3.38 16.98
C LEU A 176 -7.42 1.97 17.18
N GLN A 177 -7.92 1.25 18.17
CA GLN A 177 -7.49 -0.13 18.46
C GLN A 177 -7.79 -1.07 17.29
N ALA A 178 -9.01 -1.02 16.74
CA ALA A 178 -9.39 -1.87 15.59
C ALA A 178 -8.54 -1.54 14.36
N THR A 179 -8.30 -0.26 14.09
CA THR A 179 -7.44 0.21 12.99
C THR A 179 -6.03 -0.37 13.10
N VAL A 180 -5.42 -0.28 14.29
CA VAL A 180 -4.06 -0.81 14.52
C VAL A 180 -4.03 -2.33 14.39
N ILE A 181 -5.01 -3.04 14.95
CA ILE A 181 -5.06 -4.51 14.88
C ILE A 181 -5.19 -4.98 13.43
N ILE A 182 -6.10 -4.41 12.65
CA ILE A 182 -6.29 -4.79 11.25
C ILE A 182 -5.05 -4.42 10.41
N GLY A 183 -4.48 -3.23 10.61
CA GLY A 183 -3.26 -2.81 9.93
C GLY A 183 -2.08 -3.73 10.24
N LEU A 184 -1.85 -4.07 11.51
CA LEU A 184 -0.82 -5.02 11.92
C LEU A 184 -1.05 -6.41 11.33
N PHE A 185 -2.31 -6.88 11.31
CA PHE A 185 -2.65 -8.17 10.71
C PHE A 185 -2.29 -8.21 9.21
N LEU A 186 -2.63 -7.17 8.44
CA LEU A 186 -2.28 -7.07 7.02
C LEU A 186 -0.76 -7.08 6.80
N VAL A 187 -0.02 -6.29 7.58
CA VAL A 187 1.45 -6.26 7.51
C VAL A 187 2.04 -7.62 7.86
N PHE A 188 1.60 -8.22 8.95
CA PHE A 188 2.09 -9.52 9.42
C PHE A 188 1.80 -10.63 8.40
N PHE A 189 0.59 -10.67 7.87
CA PHE A 189 0.19 -11.63 6.83
C PHE A 189 1.07 -11.49 5.57
N THR A 190 1.30 -10.25 5.11
CA THR A 190 2.19 -9.99 3.97
C THR A 190 3.63 -10.44 4.24
N LYS A 191 4.13 -10.24 5.48
CA LYS A 191 5.46 -10.70 5.90
C LYS A 191 5.58 -12.21 5.96
N ILE A 192 4.54 -12.91 6.41
CA ILE A 192 4.50 -14.38 6.40
C ILE A 192 4.58 -14.91 4.96
N LEU A 193 3.76 -14.36 4.04
CA LEU A 193 3.79 -14.78 2.63
C LEU A 193 5.17 -14.51 2.00
N MET A 194 5.79 -13.40 2.33
CA MET A 194 7.13 -13.05 1.86
C MET A 194 8.19 -14.01 2.40
N PHE A 195 8.11 -14.36 3.69
CA PHE A 195 9.02 -15.30 4.34
C PHE A 195 8.84 -16.74 3.80
N TYR A 196 7.59 -17.17 3.60
CA TYR A 196 7.29 -18.45 2.95
C TYR A 196 7.93 -18.52 1.57
N LYS A 197 7.79 -17.47 0.75
CA LYS A 197 8.37 -17.42 -0.58
C LYS A 197 9.90 -17.43 -0.55
N TRP A 198 10.48 -16.71 0.41
CA TRP A 198 11.93 -16.69 0.62
C TRP A 198 12.48 -18.07 0.94
N ILE A 199 11.88 -18.78 1.90
CA ILE A 199 12.27 -20.17 2.23
C ILE A 199 12.16 -21.06 0.99
N LYS A 200 11.04 -20.99 0.28
CA LYS A 200 10.81 -21.85 -0.89
C LYS A 200 11.80 -21.59 -2.03
N LEU A 201 12.25 -20.35 -2.20
CA LEU A 201 13.18 -19.98 -3.27
C LEU A 201 14.64 -20.30 -2.92
N PHE A 202 15.05 -20.06 -1.67
CA PHE A 202 16.44 -20.20 -1.25
C PHE A 202 16.75 -21.49 -0.51
N CYS A 203 15.78 -22.05 0.23
CA CYS A 203 15.95 -23.29 1.00
C CYS A 203 15.36 -24.54 0.31
N GLY A 204 14.72 -24.39 -0.85
CA GLY A 204 14.07 -25.51 -1.57
C GLY A 204 15.01 -26.70 -1.89
N ASN A 205 16.29 -26.45 -2.06
CA ASN A 205 17.29 -27.51 -2.26
C ASN A 205 17.70 -28.20 -0.95
N LEU A 206 17.56 -27.55 0.22
CA LEU A 206 17.86 -28.14 1.52
C LEU A 206 16.85 -29.21 1.91
N TYR A 207 15.58 -29.06 1.54
CA TYR A 207 14.56 -30.10 1.79
C TYR A 207 14.79 -31.35 0.95
N GLY A 208 15.30 -31.21 -0.29
CA GLY A 208 15.69 -32.36 -1.12
C GLY A 208 16.86 -33.15 -0.52
N ILE A 209 17.81 -32.48 0.11
CA ILE A 209 18.97 -33.11 0.77
C ILE A 209 18.56 -33.75 2.11
N LEU A 210 17.63 -33.11 2.86
CA LEU A 210 17.14 -33.65 4.14
C LEU A 210 16.20 -34.86 3.98
N LEU A 211 15.58 -35.03 2.80
CA LEU A 211 14.74 -36.19 2.46
C LEU A 211 15.57 -37.38 1.90
N LEU A 212 16.85 -37.14 1.58
CA LEU A 212 17.80 -38.16 1.08
C LEU A 212 18.73 -38.71 2.16
N ILE A 213 18.67 -38.15 3.41
CA ILE A 213 19.29 -38.63 4.62
C ILE A 213 18.23 -39.29 5.52
#